data_dbe0efdd93272415f43bd569c63d505e
#
_entry.id   dbe0efdd93272415f43bd569c63d505e
#
_cell.length_a   1.000
_cell.length_b   1.000
_cell.length_c   1.000
_cell.angle_alpha   90.00
_cell.angle_beta   90.00
_cell.angle_gamma   90.00
#
_symmetry.space_group_name_H-M   'P 1'
#
loop_
_entity.id
_entity.type
_entity.pdbx_description
1 polymer ?
#
loop_
_entity_poly.entity_id
_entity_poly.type
_entity_poly.pdbx_seq_one_letter_code
_entity_poly.pdbx_strand_id
1 'polypeptide(L)'
;WLTKIAKVELLVGGQVIDEQDSTYSTLVAPRLSATTASKSPSADLVNGGTAYRFYPLRFAFCENWQTAIPLISLQYHDVELRITWGSAAATDKWDVFTNYAYLDTEEREVFAGQPQNMLITQVQKAVASTSKIQELNFNHPVKYIAAGKASALEILHDNNKLKLQINGTDV
;
A
#
# COMPACT_ATOMS: atom_id res chain seq x y z
N TRP A 1 -3.37 12.98 -7.39
CA TRP A 1 -2.12 12.28 -7.05
C TRP A 1 -1.68 11.30 -8.13
N LEU A 2 -2.57 10.69 -8.92
CA LEU A 2 -2.23 9.73 -9.98
C LEU A 2 -1.13 10.21 -10.95
N THR A 3 -1.07 11.50 -11.22
CA THR A 3 -0.08 12.10 -12.12
C THR A 3 1.11 12.73 -11.40
N LYS A 4 0.99 12.94 -10.09
CA LYS A 4 2.04 13.61 -9.29
C LYS A 4 3.00 12.65 -8.63
N ILE A 5 2.50 11.50 -8.20
CA ILE A 5 3.30 10.44 -7.56
C ILE A 5 3.20 9.21 -8.45
N ALA A 6 4.33 8.70 -8.90
CA ALA A 6 4.37 7.46 -9.64
C ALA A 6 4.29 6.27 -8.67
N LYS A 7 5.14 6.28 -7.64
CA LYS A 7 5.17 5.23 -6.61
C LYS A 7 5.80 5.71 -5.31
N VAL A 8 5.50 5.02 -4.23
CA VAL A 8 6.16 5.16 -2.94
C VAL A 8 6.71 3.80 -2.52
N GLU A 9 7.96 3.77 -2.12
CA GLU A 9 8.66 2.59 -1.64
C GLU A 9 8.99 2.75 -0.17
N LEU A 10 8.77 1.70 0.61
CA LEU A 10 9.25 1.57 1.98
C LEU A 10 10.55 0.77 1.95
N LEU A 11 11.61 1.34 2.50
CA LEU A 11 12.91 0.68 2.62
C LEU A 11 13.28 0.48 4.08
N VAL A 12 13.91 -0.64 4.37
CA VAL A 12 14.53 -0.92 5.66
C VAL A 12 15.94 -1.43 5.40
N GLY A 13 16.93 -0.72 5.93
CA GLY A 13 18.35 -1.07 5.70
C GLY A 13 18.73 -1.06 4.21
N GLY A 14 18.13 -0.18 3.42
CA GLY A 14 18.37 -0.09 1.98
C GLY A 14 17.62 -1.11 1.12
N GLN A 15 16.90 -2.07 1.73
CA GLN A 15 16.09 -3.04 1.00
C GLN A 15 14.65 -2.56 0.86
N VAL A 16 14.09 -2.68 -0.34
CA VAL A 16 12.68 -2.37 -0.57
C VAL A 16 11.81 -3.47 0.04
N ILE A 17 11.02 -3.09 1.04
CA ILE A 17 10.11 -3.99 1.75
C ILE A 17 8.75 -4.04 1.08
N ASP A 18 8.24 -2.89 0.64
CA ASP A 18 6.97 -2.79 -0.08
C ASP A 18 7.02 -1.62 -1.07
N GLU A 19 6.32 -1.76 -2.18
CA GLU A 19 6.19 -0.74 -3.21
C GLU A 19 4.71 -0.55 -3.54
N GLN A 20 4.25 0.67 -3.46
CA GLN A 20 2.86 1.03 -3.77
C GLN A 20 2.82 2.11 -4.83
N ASP A 21 2.16 1.84 -5.93
CA ASP A 21 1.93 2.84 -6.96
C ASP A 21 0.71 3.73 -6.62
N SER A 22 0.60 4.84 -7.32
CA SER A 22 -0.50 5.77 -7.10
C SER A 22 -1.88 5.17 -7.44
N THR A 23 -1.95 4.22 -8.35
CA THR A 23 -3.20 3.51 -8.67
C THR A 23 -3.69 2.71 -7.47
N TYR A 24 -2.77 1.95 -6.83
CA TYR A 24 -3.11 1.22 -5.61
C TYR A 24 -3.58 2.17 -4.50
N SER A 25 -2.79 3.18 -4.20
CA SER A 25 -3.06 4.07 -3.07
C SER A 25 -4.30 4.95 -3.25
N THR A 26 -4.66 5.29 -4.49
CA THR A 26 -5.81 6.17 -4.76
C THR A 26 -7.11 5.43 -5.08
N LEU A 27 -7.01 4.27 -5.71
CA LEU A 27 -8.19 3.55 -6.19
C LEU A 27 -8.47 2.27 -5.41
N VAL A 28 -7.45 1.51 -5.06
CA VAL A 28 -7.60 0.19 -4.41
C VAL A 28 -7.67 0.33 -2.91
N ALA A 29 -6.64 0.89 -2.29
CA ALA A 29 -6.50 0.95 -0.83
C ALA A 29 -7.69 1.63 -0.11
N PRO A 30 -8.27 2.76 -0.59
CA PRO A 30 -9.44 3.36 0.04
C PRO A 30 -10.66 2.44 0.05
N ARG A 31 -10.83 1.62 -0.99
CA ARG A 31 -11.97 0.69 -1.10
C ARG A 31 -11.84 -0.53 -0.20
N LEU A 32 -10.62 -0.90 0.16
CA LEU A 32 -10.31 -1.99 1.08
C LEU A 32 -10.35 -1.58 2.55
N SER A 33 -10.56 -0.29 2.85
CA SER A 33 -10.66 0.19 4.23
C SER A 33 -11.84 -0.44 4.96
N ALA A 34 -11.64 -0.71 6.26
CA ALA A 34 -12.60 -1.46 7.08
C ALA A 34 -13.94 -0.74 7.27
N THR A 35 -13.94 0.60 7.29
CA THR A 35 -15.13 1.41 7.54
C THR A 35 -15.47 2.33 6.39
N THR A 36 -16.75 2.66 6.21
CA THR A 36 -17.21 3.65 5.23
C THR A 36 -16.60 5.03 5.49
N ALA A 37 -16.46 5.40 6.75
CA ALA A 37 -15.83 6.66 7.14
C ALA A 37 -14.35 6.74 6.74
N SER A 38 -13.63 5.62 6.78
CA SER A 38 -12.25 5.55 6.30
C SER A 38 -12.15 5.50 4.76
N LYS A 39 -13.15 4.94 4.10
CA LYS A 39 -13.18 4.81 2.63
C LYS A 39 -13.45 6.12 1.93
N SER A 40 -14.51 6.80 2.32
CA SER A 40 -15.00 8.00 1.64
C SER A 40 -14.02 9.17 1.77
N PRO A 41 -13.59 9.60 2.96
CA PRO A 41 -12.63 10.68 3.10
C PRO A 41 -11.31 10.42 2.37
N SER A 42 -10.80 9.19 2.43
CA SER A 42 -9.55 8.86 1.74
C SER A 42 -9.69 8.98 0.23
N ALA A 43 -10.80 8.51 -0.34
CA ALA A 43 -11.03 8.60 -1.79
C ALA A 43 -11.17 10.06 -2.23
N ASP A 44 -11.96 10.85 -1.52
CA ASP A 44 -12.21 12.25 -1.87
C ASP A 44 -10.96 13.12 -1.70
N LEU A 45 -10.23 12.95 -0.62
CA LEU A 45 -9.01 13.70 -0.34
C LEU A 45 -7.88 13.37 -1.32
N VAL A 46 -7.79 12.13 -1.74
CA VAL A 46 -6.76 11.70 -2.68
C VAL A 46 -7.13 12.06 -4.12
N ASN A 47 -8.39 11.96 -4.50
CA ASN A 47 -8.83 12.12 -5.90
C ASN A 47 -9.21 13.54 -6.31
N GLY A 48 -9.24 14.52 -5.43
CA GLY A 48 -9.51 15.85 -5.93
C GLY A 48 -10.28 16.81 -5.05
N GLY A 49 -10.38 16.56 -3.79
CA GLY A 49 -10.81 17.58 -2.85
C GLY A 49 -9.94 18.84 -3.03
N THR A 50 -10.55 19.97 -3.27
CA THR A 50 -9.85 21.21 -3.65
C THR A 50 -9.03 21.82 -2.51
N ALA A 51 -9.28 21.42 -1.26
CA ALA A 51 -8.69 22.05 -0.10
C ALA A 51 -7.52 21.28 0.54
N TYR A 52 -7.53 19.95 0.53
CA TYR A 52 -6.54 19.15 1.22
C TYR A 52 -6.06 17.99 0.34
N ARG A 53 -4.80 18.02 0.02
CA ARG A 53 -4.16 16.98 -0.80
C ARG A 53 -3.44 15.99 0.09
N PHE A 54 -4.20 15.07 0.64
CA PHE A 54 -3.70 14.01 1.49
C PHE A 54 -3.46 12.73 0.69
N TYR A 55 -2.31 12.09 0.92
CA TYR A 55 -1.94 10.83 0.31
C TYR A 55 -1.67 9.80 1.41
N PRO A 56 -2.61 8.89 1.70
CA PRO A 56 -2.45 7.92 2.76
C PRO A 56 -1.43 6.84 2.34
N LEU A 57 -0.45 6.59 3.18
CA LEU A 57 0.47 5.46 3.04
C LEU A 57 -0.09 4.28 3.81
N ARG A 58 -0.41 3.19 3.13
CA ARG A 58 -1.07 2.01 3.71
C ARG A 58 -0.18 0.79 3.62
N PHE A 59 0.97 0.88 4.26
CA PHE A 59 1.87 -0.25 4.45
C PHE A 59 1.33 -1.21 5.52
N ALA A 60 1.85 -2.43 5.58
CA ALA A 60 1.42 -3.46 6.51
C ALA A 60 1.35 -2.98 7.97
N PHE A 61 2.33 -2.17 8.39
CA PHE A 61 2.40 -1.64 9.75
C PHE A 61 1.37 -0.53 10.07
N CYS A 62 0.70 0.02 9.06
CA CYS A 62 -0.29 1.10 9.24
C CYS A 62 -1.69 0.59 9.62
N GLU A 63 -1.91 -0.71 9.65
CA GLU A 63 -3.24 -1.28 9.90
C GLU A 63 -3.68 -1.14 11.36
N ASN A 64 -2.77 -1.40 12.30
CA ASN A 64 -3.02 -1.30 13.74
C ASN A 64 -1.70 -1.10 14.50
N TRP A 65 -1.80 -0.71 15.76
CA TRP A 65 -0.62 -0.44 16.58
C TRP A 65 0.22 -1.69 16.93
N GLN A 66 -0.38 -2.89 16.93
CA GLN A 66 0.33 -4.14 17.18
C GLN A 66 1.29 -4.51 16.06
N THR A 67 1.04 -4.02 14.85
CA THR A 67 1.90 -4.22 13.68
C THR A 67 2.88 -3.08 13.45
N ALA A 68 2.98 -2.12 14.37
CA ALA A 68 3.90 -1.00 14.27
C ALA A 68 5.36 -1.47 14.10
N ILE A 69 6.14 -0.73 13.32
CA ILE A 69 7.55 -1.05 13.11
C ILE A 69 8.32 -0.87 14.43
N PRO A 70 8.97 -1.93 14.95
CA PRO A 70 9.75 -1.84 16.18
C PRO A 70 11.10 -1.16 15.92
N LEU A 71 11.12 0.16 15.82
CA LEU A 71 12.32 0.94 15.49
C LEU A 71 13.49 0.65 16.44
N ILE A 72 13.20 0.34 17.70
CA ILE A 72 14.24 0.01 18.66
C ILE A 72 14.99 -1.30 18.31
N SER A 73 14.33 -2.23 17.62
CA SER A 73 14.95 -3.47 17.15
C SER A 73 15.73 -3.25 15.85
N LEU A 74 15.54 -2.11 15.18
CA LEU A 74 16.19 -1.74 13.93
C LEU A 74 17.35 -0.76 14.13
N GLN A 75 18.09 -0.87 15.24
CA GLN A 75 19.14 0.09 15.64
C GLN A 75 20.22 0.34 14.57
N TYR A 76 20.43 -0.62 13.69
CA TYR A 76 21.46 -0.57 12.64
C TYR A 76 20.88 -0.44 11.24
N HIS A 77 19.57 -0.22 11.13
CA HIS A 77 18.86 -0.15 9.85
C HIS A 77 17.95 1.07 9.82
N ASP A 78 18.20 1.96 8.88
CA ASP A 78 17.34 3.10 8.67
C ASP A 78 16.03 2.66 7.99
N VAL A 79 14.92 3.28 8.41
CA VAL A 79 13.62 3.15 7.75
C VAL A 79 13.41 4.38 6.89
N GLU A 80 13.28 4.17 5.60
CA GLU A 80 13.20 5.24 4.61
C GLU A 80 11.94 5.13 3.77
N LEU A 81 11.41 6.28 3.36
CA LEU A 81 10.40 6.40 2.32
C LEU A 81 11.03 7.00 1.07
N ARG A 82 11.00 6.26 -0.01
CA ARG A 82 11.43 6.75 -1.32
C ARG A 82 10.22 7.07 -2.17
N ILE A 83 10.14 8.31 -2.62
CA ILE A 83 9.05 8.79 -3.47
C ILE A 83 9.58 8.95 -4.88
N THR A 84 8.93 8.29 -5.84
CA THR A 84 9.15 8.55 -7.26
C THR A 84 8.06 9.48 -7.74
N TRP A 85 8.45 10.67 -8.14
CA TRP A 85 7.56 11.69 -8.63
C TRP A 85 7.08 11.38 -10.05
N GLY A 86 5.82 11.69 -10.31
CA GLY A 86 5.25 11.64 -11.64
C GLY A 86 5.53 12.90 -12.44
N SER A 87 5.10 12.92 -13.69
CA SER A 87 5.37 14.00 -14.65
C SER A 87 4.80 15.38 -14.25
N ALA A 88 3.81 15.42 -13.37
CA ALA A 88 3.12 16.66 -12.97
C ALA A 88 3.58 17.21 -11.61
N ALA A 89 4.70 16.74 -11.06
CA ALA A 89 5.13 17.05 -9.68
C ALA A 89 6.23 18.10 -9.56
N ALA A 90 6.52 18.85 -10.59
CA ALA A 90 7.76 19.67 -10.72
C ALA A 90 8.06 20.66 -9.56
N THR A 91 7.08 21.05 -8.75
CA THR A 91 7.26 22.03 -7.66
C THR A 91 6.55 21.65 -6.36
N ASP A 92 6.02 20.45 -6.24
CA ASP A 92 5.27 20.06 -5.05
C ASP A 92 6.22 19.75 -3.88
N LYS A 93 5.84 20.22 -2.69
CA LYS A 93 6.47 19.86 -1.43
C LYS A 93 5.64 18.79 -0.75
N TRP A 94 6.29 17.98 0.03
CA TRP A 94 5.68 16.87 0.74
C TRP A 94 6.08 16.90 2.22
N ASP A 95 5.09 16.95 3.08
CA ASP A 95 5.26 16.80 4.52
C ASP A 95 4.78 15.40 4.92
N VAL A 96 5.61 14.65 5.61
CA VAL A 96 5.29 13.30 6.07
C VAL A 96 4.98 13.33 7.56
N PHE A 97 3.79 12.84 7.93
CA PHE A 97 3.35 12.75 9.31
C PHE A 97 3.32 11.29 9.75
N THR A 98 3.82 11.03 10.93
CA THR A 98 3.86 9.70 11.53
C THR A 98 3.33 9.74 12.96
N ASN A 99 2.62 8.68 13.36
CA ASN A 99 2.22 8.46 14.74
C ASN A 99 3.14 7.42 15.37
N TYR A 100 3.61 7.71 16.57
CA TYR A 100 4.48 6.80 17.32
C TYR A 100 3.71 6.18 18.48
N ALA A 101 3.92 4.86 18.70
CA ALA A 101 3.56 4.22 19.94
C ALA A 101 4.72 4.40 20.94
N TYR A 102 4.44 5.00 22.06
CA TYR A 102 5.43 5.18 23.13
C TYR A 102 5.44 3.97 24.03
N LEU A 103 6.62 3.40 24.24
CA LEU A 103 6.86 2.30 25.12
C LEU A 103 7.61 2.80 26.37
N ASP A 104 7.35 2.21 27.53
CA ASP A 104 8.14 2.46 28.72
C ASP A 104 9.54 1.82 28.65
N THR A 105 10.35 2.02 29.66
CA THR A 105 11.74 1.55 29.68
C THR A 105 11.83 0.04 29.66
N GLU A 106 10.99 -0.65 30.42
CA GLU A 106 11.01 -2.11 30.54
C GLU A 106 10.58 -2.76 29.20
N GLU A 107 9.53 -2.24 28.58
CA GLU A 107 9.07 -2.70 27.27
C GLU A 107 10.14 -2.48 26.19
N ARG A 108 10.80 -1.33 26.21
CA ARG A 108 11.89 -1.04 25.27
C ARG A 108 13.07 -1.99 25.38
N GLU A 109 13.45 -2.37 26.61
CA GLU A 109 14.52 -3.35 26.85
C GLU A 109 14.14 -4.72 26.30
N VAL A 110 12.90 -5.15 26.46
CA VAL A 110 12.40 -6.42 25.89
C VAL A 110 12.49 -6.39 24.38
N PHE A 111 12.01 -5.32 23.72
CA PHE A 111 12.07 -5.21 22.27
C PHE A 111 13.50 -5.11 21.73
N ALA A 112 14.42 -4.49 22.46
CA ALA A 112 15.82 -4.38 22.06
C ALA A 112 16.59 -5.69 22.23
N GLY A 113 16.24 -6.48 23.25
CA GLY A 113 16.98 -7.70 23.64
C GLY A 113 16.52 -8.99 22.96
N GLN A 114 15.36 -8.98 22.29
CA GLN A 114 14.79 -10.21 21.72
C GLN A 114 14.60 -10.09 20.19
N PRO A 115 14.83 -11.19 19.45
CA PRO A 115 14.51 -11.24 18.03
C PRO A 115 13.01 -10.99 17.80
N GLN A 116 12.70 -10.08 16.89
CA GLN A 116 11.33 -9.75 16.53
C GLN A 116 10.96 -10.41 15.20
N ASN A 117 9.78 -11.03 15.18
CA ASN A 117 9.19 -11.58 13.95
C ASN A 117 7.92 -10.81 13.63
N MET A 118 7.86 -10.23 12.45
CA MET A 118 6.68 -9.53 11.95
C MET A 118 6.12 -10.23 10.73
N LEU A 119 4.80 -10.40 10.71
CA LEU A 119 4.10 -10.73 9.48
C LEU A 119 3.85 -9.44 8.71
N ILE A 120 4.41 -9.35 7.51
CA ILE A 120 4.20 -8.23 6.62
C ILE A 120 3.34 -8.64 5.42
N THR A 121 2.59 -7.69 4.90
CA THR A 121 1.90 -7.83 3.61
C THR A 121 2.55 -6.90 2.61
N GLN A 122 2.66 -7.34 1.37
CA GLN A 122 3.23 -6.57 0.27
C GLN A 122 2.22 -6.47 -0.86
N VAL A 123 2.28 -5.36 -1.59
CA VAL A 123 1.49 -5.18 -2.80
C VAL A 123 2.28 -5.69 -3.99
N GLN A 124 1.72 -6.64 -4.73
CA GLN A 124 2.27 -7.10 -6.01
C GLN A 124 1.33 -6.72 -7.13
N LYS A 125 1.88 -6.19 -8.22
CA LYS A 125 1.13 -5.76 -9.39
C LYS A 125 1.50 -6.62 -10.58
N ALA A 126 0.51 -7.23 -11.20
CA ALA A 126 0.68 -7.85 -12.50
C ALA A 126 0.80 -6.79 -13.61
N VAL A 127 1.52 -7.10 -14.65
CA VAL A 127 1.67 -6.19 -15.81
C VAL A 127 0.31 -5.95 -16.44
N ALA A 128 0.00 -4.69 -16.72
CA ALA A 128 -1.25 -4.32 -17.39
C ALA A 128 -1.34 -4.98 -18.78
N SER A 129 -2.47 -5.59 -19.07
CA SER A 129 -2.72 -6.28 -20.32
C SER A 129 -4.10 -5.94 -20.86
N THR A 130 -4.24 -5.95 -22.18
CA THR A 130 -5.53 -5.88 -22.89
C THR A 130 -6.08 -7.28 -23.19
N SER A 131 -5.34 -8.33 -22.84
CA SER A 131 -5.77 -9.72 -23.05
C SER A 131 -6.96 -10.06 -22.14
N LYS A 132 -7.84 -10.92 -22.65
CA LYS A 132 -8.96 -11.48 -21.87
C LYS A 132 -8.48 -12.44 -20.77
N ILE A 133 -7.27 -12.97 -20.93
CA ILE A 133 -6.64 -13.86 -19.94
C ILE A 133 -5.42 -13.13 -19.38
N GLN A 134 -5.37 -13.02 -18.07
CA GLN A 134 -4.26 -12.44 -17.33
C GLN A 134 -3.65 -13.51 -16.44
N GLU A 135 -2.41 -13.88 -16.70
CA GLU A 135 -1.66 -14.77 -15.82
C GLU A 135 -1.19 -14.00 -14.58
N LEU A 136 -1.39 -14.59 -13.42
CA LEU A 136 -1.05 -14.00 -12.12
C LEU A 136 0.06 -14.84 -11.47
N ASN A 137 1.30 -14.38 -11.64
CA ASN A 137 2.49 -15.05 -11.10
C ASN A 137 2.88 -14.42 -9.76
N PHE A 138 2.05 -14.65 -8.74
CA PHE A 138 2.34 -14.19 -7.39
C PHE A 138 3.15 -15.23 -6.61
N ASN A 139 4.19 -14.78 -5.93
CA ASN A 139 5.15 -15.67 -5.27
C ASN A 139 4.77 -16.02 -3.83
N HIS A 140 3.75 -15.40 -3.27
CA HIS A 140 3.36 -15.52 -1.87
C HIS A 140 1.85 -15.78 -1.75
N PRO A 141 1.37 -16.27 -0.60
CA PRO A 141 -0.05 -16.45 -0.35
C PRO A 141 -0.83 -15.16 -0.57
N VAL A 142 -1.89 -15.23 -1.34
CA VAL A 142 -2.69 -14.06 -1.74
C VAL A 142 -3.83 -13.86 -0.76
N LYS A 143 -3.91 -12.68 -0.14
CA LYS A 143 -4.99 -12.29 0.78
C LYS A 143 -6.22 -11.78 0.03
N TYR A 144 -6.02 -11.03 -1.04
CA TYR A 144 -7.08 -10.52 -1.93
C TYR A 144 -6.51 -10.22 -3.31
N ILE A 145 -7.40 -10.17 -4.29
CA ILE A 145 -7.08 -9.75 -5.65
C ILE A 145 -7.98 -8.57 -5.99
N ALA A 146 -7.38 -7.49 -6.46
CA ALA A 146 -8.11 -6.35 -7.01
C ALA A 146 -7.75 -6.18 -8.48
N ALA A 147 -8.75 -6.06 -9.32
CA ALA A 147 -8.55 -5.83 -10.74
C ALA A 147 -9.39 -4.63 -11.18
N GLY A 148 -8.89 -3.82 -12.09
CA GLY A 148 -9.59 -2.66 -12.56
C GLY A 148 -8.76 -1.80 -13.51
N LYS A 149 -9.40 -0.77 -14.03
CA LYS A 149 -8.77 0.21 -14.89
C LYS A 149 -8.19 1.35 -14.06
N ALA A 150 -7.08 1.92 -14.46
CA ALA A 150 -6.40 3.02 -13.74
C ALA A 150 -7.28 4.26 -13.51
N SER A 151 -8.26 4.51 -14.37
CA SER A 151 -9.20 5.64 -14.24
C SER A 151 -10.50 5.29 -13.52
N ALA A 152 -10.87 4.01 -13.47
CA ALA A 152 -12.05 3.51 -12.81
C ALA A 152 -11.87 2.02 -12.52
N LEU A 153 -12.27 1.56 -11.33
CA LEU A 153 -12.26 0.14 -10.99
C LEU A 153 -13.51 -0.59 -11.56
N GLU A 154 -13.88 -0.26 -12.76
CA GLU A 154 -14.95 -0.94 -13.49
C GLU A 154 -14.36 -2.13 -14.23
N ILE A 155 -14.51 -3.31 -13.68
CA ILE A 155 -14.05 -4.56 -14.29
C ILE A 155 -15.14 -5.14 -15.18
N LEU A 156 -16.36 -5.05 -14.71
CA LEU A 156 -17.52 -5.69 -15.30
C LEU A 156 -18.43 -4.60 -15.89
N HIS A 157 -18.52 -4.56 -17.19
CA HIS A 157 -19.48 -3.77 -17.91
C HIS A 157 -20.35 -4.72 -18.74
N ASP A 158 -21.65 -4.58 -18.68
CA ASP A 158 -22.62 -5.27 -19.53
C ASP A 158 -22.35 -6.77 -19.78
N ASN A 159 -22.76 -7.62 -18.85
CA ASN A 159 -22.68 -9.09 -18.97
C ASN A 159 -21.29 -9.72 -19.01
N ASN A 160 -20.22 -8.97 -18.82
CA ASN A 160 -18.88 -9.55 -18.67
C ASN A 160 -18.79 -10.30 -17.35
N LYS A 161 -18.11 -11.44 -17.37
CA LYS A 161 -17.85 -12.27 -16.19
C LYS A 161 -16.37 -12.29 -15.90
N LEU A 162 -16.03 -12.13 -14.64
CA LEU A 162 -14.69 -12.45 -14.16
C LEU A 162 -14.66 -13.93 -13.78
N LYS A 163 -13.64 -14.62 -14.27
CA LYS A 163 -13.42 -16.04 -14.00
C LYS A 163 -12.04 -16.18 -13.40
N LEU A 164 -11.96 -16.80 -12.23
CA LEU A 164 -10.71 -17.16 -11.61
C LEU A 164 -10.40 -18.63 -11.88
N GLN A 165 -9.19 -18.91 -12.33
CA GLN A 165 -8.70 -20.29 -12.50
C GLN A 165 -7.47 -20.50 -11.62
N ILE A 166 -7.45 -21.61 -10.90
CA ILE A 166 -6.30 -22.06 -10.13
C ILE A 166 -5.90 -23.44 -10.66
N ASN A 167 -4.66 -23.54 -11.16
CA ASN A 167 -4.16 -24.78 -11.78
C ASN A 167 -5.09 -25.35 -12.87
N GLY A 168 -5.68 -24.46 -13.68
CA GLY A 168 -6.58 -24.84 -14.76
C GLY A 168 -8.01 -25.21 -14.33
N THR A 169 -8.30 -25.16 -13.05
CA THR A 169 -9.65 -25.40 -12.51
C THR A 169 -10.34 -24.10 -12.18
N ASP A 170 -11.60 -23.96 -12.58
CA ASP A 170 -12.44 -22.81 -12.25
C ASP A 170 -12.81 -22.81 -10.77
N VAL A 171 -12.73 -21.65 -10.14
CA VAL A 171 -13.00 -21.43 -8.71
C VAL A 171 -14.07 -20.38 -8.52
#